data_5d75229b83966350584400a27d195e94
#
_entry.id   5d75229b83966350584400a27d195e94
#
_cell.length_a   1.000
_cell.length_b   1.000
_cell.length_c   1.000
_cell.angle_alpha   90.00
_cell.angle_beta   90.00
_cell.angle_gamma   90.00
#
_symmetry.space_group_name_H-M   'P 1'
#
loop_
_entity.id
_entity.type
_entity.pdbx_description
1 polymer ?
#
loop_
_entity_poly.entity_id
_entity_poly.type
_entity_poly.pdbx_seq_one_letter_code
_entity_poly.pdbx_strand_id
1 'polypeptide(L)'
;AYRRQRQMCIRDRLSRVTKERTGKLLRDAVWANHNCIRVWGGGYYPEDFFFDLCDELGLLVWQDFMYACASYELDDEFERNIIAETIENVRRIRHHACLALWCGNNEMETQTLDGTWLTTAKQKADYTKIYEYIIPKICKAEDPATFYWPSSPSSGGSYDNPWDEARGDAHYWDVWHGEKPFTDYRKYHFRYLSEFGFQSFPSLKTVESFTLPEERNIFSRVMEMHQRNTAANGKILKYLSATYLYPKDFAHLLYASQLLQADAIRYGVEHFRRYRGRCMGAVVWQLNDIWPVASWASIDYYGRWKALH
;
A
#
# COMPACT_ATOMS: atom_id res chain seq x y z
N ALA A 1 -1.31 19.12 -1.48
CA ALA A 1 -1.47 18.04 -0.50
C ALA A 1 -0.99 16.70 -1.05
N TYR A 2 -1.36 16.34 -2.28
CA TYR A 2 -1.00 15.04 -2.90
C TYR A 2 0.51 14.84 -3.14
N ARG A 3 1.26 15.89 -3.47
CA ARG A 3 2.73 15.79 -3.61
C ARG A 3 3.44 15.38 -2.33
N ARG A 4 2.86 15.65 -1.15
CA ARG A 4 3.46 15.28 0.14
C ARG A 4 3.30 13.81 0.48
N GLN A 5 2.20 13.18 0.09
CA GLN A 5 2.00 11.74 0.28
C GLN A 5 2.97 10.90 -0.57
N ARG A 6 3.28 11.33 -1.79
CA ARG A 6 4.26 10.67 -2.66
C ARG A 6 5.68 10.64 -2.09
N GLN A 7 6.08 11.66 -1.34
CA GLN A 7 7.41 11.70 -0.71
C GLN A 7 7.58 10.66 0.40
N MET A 8 6.52 10.11 0.95
CA MET A 8 6.58 9.11 2.02
C MET A 8 7.06 7.73 1.55
N CYS A 9 6.71 7.34 0.34
CA CYS A 9 7.00 5.98 -0.15
C CYS A 9 8.30 5.88 -0.95
N ILE A 10 8.88 6.99 -1.43
CA ILE A 10 9.82 6.93 -2.56
C ILE A 10 11.26 7.35 -2.21
N ARG A 11 11.54 8.17 -1.21
CA ARG A 11 12.81 8.89 -1.22
C ARG A 11 13.73 8.82 -0.03
N ASP A 12 13.41 8.18 1.06
CA ASP A 12 14.37 8.20 2.15
C ASP A 12 15.23 6.94 2.20
N ARG A 13 16.40 7.07 1.58
CA ARG A 13 17.56 6.21 1.82
C ARG A 13 17.52 4.84 1.14
N LEU A 14 17.50 4.83 -0.20
CA LEU A 14 17.85 3.65 -0.99
C LEU A 14 19.13 2.97 -0.46
N SER A 15 20.10 3.77 0.02
CA SER A 15 21.34 3.28 0.64
C SER A 15 21.15 2.45 1.92
N ARG A 16 19.94 2.43 2.51
CA ARG A 16 19.62 1.58 3.66
C ARG A 16 18.81 0.33 3.32
N VAL A 17 18.44 0.16 2.07
CA VAL A 17 17.85 -1.09 1.59
C VAL A 17 18.99 -2.07 1.39
N THR A 18 19.17 -2.96 2.35
CA THR A 18 20.16 -4.02 2.30
C THR A 18 19.48 -5.38 2.29
N LYS A 19 20.17 -6.40 1.79
CA LYS A 19 19.68 -7.78 1.79
C LYS A 19 19.28 -8.24 3.20
N GLU A 20 20.08 -7.87 4.21
CA GLU A 20 19.83 -8.25 5.61
C GLU A 20 18.54 -7.61 6.14
N ARG A 21 18.35 -6.30 5.91
CA ARG A 21 17.16 -5.57 6.36
C ARG A 21 15.90 -6.06 5.63
N THR A 22 15.97 -6.22 4.32
CA THR A 22 14.88 -6.76 3.52
C THR A 22 14.53 -8.18 3.95
N GLY A 23 15.54 -9.04 4.11
CA GLY A 23 15.35 -10.41 4.57
C GLY A 23 14.74 -10.50 5.98
N LYS A 24 15.09 -9.55 6.88
CA LYS A 24 14.43 -9.48 8.19
C LYS A 24 12.94 -9.15 8.03
N LEU A 25 12.59 -8.12 7.25
CA LEU A 25 11.19 -7.70 7.05
C LEU A 25 10.35 -8.81 6.40
N LEU A 26 10.90 -9.52 5.40
CA LEU A 26 10.19 -10.63 4.76
C LEU A 26 9.99 -11.80 5.71
N ARG A 27 11.00 -12.16 6.54
CA ARG A 27 10.84 -13.18 7.57
C ARG A 27 9.85 -12.78 8.66
N ASP A 28 9.84 -11.51 9.06
CA ASP A 28 8.84 -10.98 9.99
C ASP A 28 7.43 -11.13 9.40
N ALA A 29 7.23 -10.80 8.11
CA ALA A 29 5.96 -11.00 7.43
C ALA A 29 5.52 -12.47 7.40
N VAL A 30 6.42 -13.40 7.07
CA VAL A 30 6.15 -14.85 7.11
C VAL A 30 5.80 -15.31 8.52
N TRP A 31 6.53 -14.81 9.52
CA TRP A 31 6.27 -15.15 10.92
C TRP A 31 4.86 -14.69 11.35
N ALA A 32 4.38 -13.55 10.83
CA ALA A 32 3.02 -13.08 11.03
C ALA A 32 1.99 -13.77 10.09
N ASN A 33 2.36 -14.86 9.42
CA ASN A 33 1.52 -15.63 8.49
C ASN A 33 1.07 -14.86 7.23
N HIS A 34 1.82 -13.87 6.78
CA HIS A 34 1.63 -13.33 5.46
C HIS A 34 2.12 -14.33 4.40
N ASN A 35 1.40 -14.44 3.31
CA ASN A 35 1.74 -15.30 2.17
C ASN A 35 1.80 -14.55 0.84
N CYS A 36 1.57 -13.24 0.88
CA CYS A 36 1.66 -12.37 -0.29
C CYS A 36 2.21 -11.00 0.12
N ILE A 37 3.07 -10.45 -0.73
CA ILE A 37 3.59 -9.08 -0.64
C ILE A 37 3.22 -8.35 -1.94
N ARG A 38 2.60 -7.17 -1.81
CA ARG A 38 2.41 -6.27 -2.94
C ARG A 38 3.56 -5.26 -2.98
N VAL A 39 4.24 -5.21 -4.12
CA VAL A 39 5.20 -4.14 -4.45
C VAL A 39 4.43 -3.01 -5.11
N TRP A 40 4.16 -1.98 -4.36
CA TRP A 40 3.31 -0.87 -4.76
C TRP A 40 3.97 0.05 -5.80
N GLY A 41 3.21 0.47 -6.81
CA GLY A 41 3.67 1.26 -7.95
C GLY A 41 4.14 2.69 -7.67
N GLY A 42 4.01 3.18 -6.44
CA GLY A 42 4.55 4.47 -6.01
C GLY A 42 5.99 4.42 -5.50
N GLY A 43 6.67 3.30 -5.65
CA GLY A 43 8.04 3.08 -5.21
C GLY A 43 9.03 2.94 -6.37
N TYR A 44 9.82 1.90 -6.31
CA TYR A 44 10.76 1.46 -7.36
C TYR A 44 10.81 -0.07 -7.36
N TYR A 45 11.28 -0.65 -8.46
CA TYR A 45 11.42 -2.10 -8.56
C TYR A 45 12.47 -2.59 -7.56
N PRO A 46 12.16 -3.60 -6.73
CA PRO A 46 13.14 -4.16 -5.80
C PRO A 46 14.33 -4.77 -6.50
N GLU A 47 15.45 -4.86 -5.78
CA GLU A 47 16.63 -5.58 -6.20
C GLU A 47 16.36 -7.09 -6.31
N ASP A 48 17.18 -7.80 -7.11
CA ASP A 48 16.97 -9.23 -7.37
C ASP A 48 16.91 -10.08 -6.08
N PHE A 49 17.72 -9.74 -5.08
CA PHE A 49 17.70 -10.45 -3.79
C PHE A 49 16.34 -10.42 -3.07
N PHE A 50 15.47 -9.44 -3.37
CA PHE A 50 14.11 -9.40 -2.81
C PHE A 50 13.28 -10.56 -3.35
N PHE A 51 13.33 -10.79 -4.66
CA PHE A 51 12.60 -11.87 -5.32
C PHE A 51 13.18 -13.23 -4.95
N ASP A 52 14.53 -13.36 -4.90
CA ASP A 52 15.19 -14.57 -4.41
C ASP A 52 14.70 -14.96 -3.00
N LEU A 53 14.62 -13.97 -2.10
CA LEU A 53 14.12 -14.18 -0.74
C LEU A 53 12.63 -14.55 -0.72
N CYS A 54 11.81 -13.96 -1.58
CA CYS A 54 10.40 -14.34 -1.69
C CYS A 54 10.23 -15.77 -2.21
N ASP A 55 11.05 -16.19 -3.19
CA ASP A 55 11.11 -17.58 -3.67
C ASP A 55 11.48 -18.55 -2.53
N GLU A 56 12.53 -18.25 -1.77
CA GLU A 56 12.98 -19.06 -0.63
C GLU A 56 11.93 -19.16 0.48
N LEU A 57 11.23 -18.07 0.76
CA LEU A 57 10.28 -17.96 1.85
C LEU A 57 8.85 -18.40 1.48
N GLY A 58 8.59 -18.67 0.20
CA GLY A 58 7.25 -19.04 -0.30
C GLY A 58 6.24 -17.89 -0.24
N LEU A 59 6.72 -16.64 -0.38
CA LEU A 59 5.87 -15.44 -0.45
C LEU A 59 5.49 -15.17 -1.91
N LEU A 60 4.21 -15.06 -2.20
CA LEU A 60 3.74 -14.57 -3.50
C LEU A 60 4.01 -13.07 -3.62
N VAL A 61 4.40 -12.63 -4.82
CA VAL A 61 4.61 -11.22 -5.14
C VAL A 61 3.57 -10.74 -6.13
N TRP A 62 2.79 -9.75 -5.71
CA TRP A 62 1.97 -8.91 -6.58
C TRP A 62 2.86 -7.71 -6.99
N GLN A 63 3.27 -7.65 -8.23
CA GLN A 63 4.18 -6.60 -8.72
C GLN A 63 3.41 -5.53 -9.51
N ASP A 64 3.31 -4.32 -8.93
CA ASP A 64 2.87 -3.15 -9.71
C ASP A 64 4.02 -2.66 -10.61
N PHE A 65 3.68 -2.19 -11.80
CA PHE A 65 4.57 -1.28 -12.53
C PHE A 65 4.61 0.08 -11.83
N MET A 66 5.71 0.83 -11.98
CA MET A 66 5.99 2.00 -11.15
C MET A 66 5.15 3.23 -11.54
N TYR A 67 3.84 3.04 -11.58
CA TYR A 67 2.84 4.07 -11.83
C TYR A 67 1.81 4.10 -10.70
N ALA A 68 1.66 5.26 -10.05
CA ALA A 68 0.71 5.38 -8.93
C ALA A 68 0.27 6.83 -8.74
N CYS A 69 -1.00 7.02 -8.46
CA CYS A 69 -1.55 8.26 -7.91
C CYS A 69 -1.12 9.53 -8.67
N ALA A 70 -1.06 9.48 -10.01
CA ALA A 70 -0.63 10.59 -10.86
C ALA A 70 -1.23 10.52 -12.26
N SER A 71 -1.26 11.64 -12.97
CA SER A 71 -1.43 11.61 -14.42
C SER A 71 -0.06 11.49 -15.09
N TYR A 72 0.01 10.62 -16.09
CA TYR A 72 1.17 10.44 -16.95
C TYR A 72 0.73 10.76 -18.37
N GLU A 73 1.24 11.86 -18.93
CA GLU A 73 0.97 12.23 -20.30
C GLU A 73 1.96 11.52 -21.22
N LEU A 74 1.42 10.92 -22.27
CA LEU A 74 2.20 10.14 -23.21
C LEU A 74 2.64 11.02 -24.39
N ASP A 75 3.94 11.20 -24.51
CA ASP A 75 4.62 11.67 -25.70
C ASP A 75 5.53 10.56 -26.24
N ASP A 76 6.18 10.82 -27.40
CA ASP A 76 7.01 9.81 -28.06
C ASP A 76 8.24 9.42 -27.24
N GLU A 77 8.79 10.32 -26.45
CA GLU A 77 9.95 10.03 -25.59
C GLU A 77 9.54 9.17 -24.41
N PHE A 78 8.46 9.54 -23.74
CA PHE A 78 7.95 8.80 -22.61
C PHE A 78 7.42 7.41 -23.01
N GLU A 79 6.78 7.29 -24.19
CA GLU A 79 6.37 5.99 -24.73
C GLU A 79 7.57 5.05 -24.93
N ARG A 80 8.69 5.55 -25.52
CA ARG A 80 9.90 4.76 -25.65
C ARG A 80 10.47 4.32 -24.30
N ASN A 81 10.46 5.22 -23.30
CA ASN A 81 10.93 4.91 -21.97
C ASN A 81 10.05 3.85 -21.27
N ILE A 82 8.72 3.97 -21.36
CA ILE A 82 7.77 2.98 -20.83
C ILE A 82 8.03 1.60 -21.43
N ILE A 83 8.19 1.54 -22.76
CA ILE A 83 8.45 0.29 -23.46
C ILE A 83 9.77 -0.35 -22.98
N ALA A 84 10.84 0.44 -22.93
CA ALA A 84 12.16 -0.04 -22.50
C ALA A 84 12.15 -0.51 -21.04
N GLU A 85 11.62 0.30 -20.12
CA GLU A 85 11.51 -0.02 -18.70
C GLU A 85 10.67 -1.28 -18.47
N THR A 86 9.53 -1.40 -19.15
CA THR A 86 8.64 -2.57 -19.02
C THR A 86 9.35 -3.84 -19.50
N ILE A 87 9.99 -3.83 -20.68
CA ILE A 87 10.72 -4.99 -21.21
C ILE A 87 11.84 -5.41 -20.25
N GLU A 88 12.65 -4.45 -19.79
CA GLU A 88 13.78 -4.73 -18.90
C GLU A 88 13.31 -5.37 -17.59
N ASN A 89 12.32 -4.79 -16.91
CA ASN A 89 11.87 -5.31 -15.63
C ASN A 89 11.10 -6.62 -15.76
N VAL A 90 10.27 -6.80 -16.80
CA VAL A 90 9.60 -8.08 -17.04
C VAL A 90 10.63 -9.18 -17.28
N ARG A 91 11.64 -8.96 -18.13
CA ARG A 91 12.71 -9.95 -18.37
C ARG A 91 13.51 -10.29 -17.13
N ARG A 92 13.77 -9.29 -16.28
CA ARG A 92 14.51 -9.45 -15.03
C ARG A 92 13.75 -10.26 -13.99
N ILE A 93 12.41 -10.11 -13.90
CA ILE A 93 11.62 -10.64 -12.79
C ILE A 93 10.84 -11.92 -13.16
N ARG A 94 10.46 -12.11 -14.43
CA ARG A 94 9.55 -13.17 -14.89
C ARG A 94 9.94 -14.60 -14.55
N HIS A 95 11.20 -14.86 -14.22
CA HIS A 95 11.69 -16.22 -13.92
C HIS A 95 11.52 -16.61 -12.44
N HIS A 96 11.11 -15.66 -11.57
CA HIS A 96 10.88 -15.93 -10.16
C HIS A 96 9.57 -16.64 -9.91
N ALA A 97 9.61 -17.76 -9.17
CA ALA A 97 8.42 -18.54 -8.84
C ALA A 97 7.44 -17.79 -7.93
N CYS A 98 7.92 -16.81 -7.17
CA CYS A 98 7.10 -15.98 -6.30
C CYS A 98 6.18 -15.01 -7.07
N LEU A 99 6.48 -14.68 -8.34
CA LEU A 99 5.72 -13.71 -9.10
C LEU A 99 4.31 -14.23 -9.41
N ALA A 100 3.30 -13.63 -8.80
CA ALA A 100 1.91 -14.04 -8.94
C ALA A 100 1.18 -13.29 -10.06
N LEU A 101 1.42 -11.98 -10.21
CA LEU A 101 0.82 -11.15 -11.25
C LEU A 101 1.59 -9.85 -11.48
N TRP A 102 1.38 -9.28 -12.66
CA TRP A 102 1.76 -7.92 -13.03
C TRP A 102 0.56 -7.00 -12.91
N CYS A 103 0.70 -5.85 -12.26
CA CYS A 103 -0.35 -4.84 -12.15
C CYS A 103 0.09 -3.54 -12.83
N GLY A 104 -0.74 -3.00 -13.72
CA GLY A 104 -0.40 -1.83 -14.53
C GLY A 104 -0.15 -0.57 -13.73
N ASN A 105 -1.00 -0.29 -12.74
CA ASN A 105 -0.87 0.91 -11.92
C ASN A 105 -1.64 0.82 -10.60
N ASN A 106 -1.38 1.77 -9.70
CA ASN A 106 -2.16 1.99 -8.48
C ASN A 106 -3.15 3.15 -8.65
N GLU A 107 -4.45 2.87 -8.49
CA GLU A 107 -5.59 3.80 -8.36
C GLU A 107 -5.87 4.73 -9.54
N MET A 108 -5.19 4.60 -10.66
CA MET A 108 -5.38 5.56 -11.74
C MET A 108 -6.71 5.37 -12.49
N GLU A 109 -7.25 4.15 -12.55
CA GLU A 109 -8.56 3.91 -13.18
C GLU A 109 -9.68 4.57 -12.38
N THR A 110 -9.71 4.38 -11.07
CA THR A 110 -10.70 5.00 -10.18
C THR A 110 -10.59 6.52 -10.20
N GLN A 111 -9.38 7.05 -10.10
CA GLN A 111 -9.13 8.49 -10.09
C GLN A 111 -9.42 9.17 -11.43
N THR A 112 -9.43 8.41 -12.52
CA THR A 112 -9.87 8.89 -13.84
C THR A 112 -11.39 9.05 -13.88
N LEU A 113 -12.11 8.10 -13.28
CA LEU A 113 -13.58 8.13 -13.25
C LEU A 113 -14.14 9.16 -12.28
N ASP A 114 -13.52 9.35 -11.13
CA ASP A 114 -13.94 10.39 -10.18
C ASP A 114 -13.45 11.80 -10.55
N GLY A 115 -12.63 11.91 -11.61
CA GLY A 115 -12.17 13.19 -12.15
C GLY A 115 -11.11 13.90 -11.32
N THR A 116 -10.40 13.17 -10.46
CA THR A 116 -9.39 13.79 -9.57
C THR A 116 -8.02 13.98 -10.23
N TRP A 117 -7.56 13.05 -11.07
CA TRP A 117 -6.20 13.11 -11.65
C TRP A 117 -6.16 13.18 -13.17
N LEU A 118 -7.00 12.41 -13.85
CA LEU A 118 -7.07 12.37 -15.30
C LEU A 118 -8.38 13.03 -15.76
N THR A 119 -8.31 14.32 -16.03
CA THR A 119 -9.50 15.13 -16.28
C THR A 119 -9.74 15.42 -17.75
N THR A 120 -8.71 15.35 -18.59
CA THR A 120 -8.80 15.64 -20.02
C THR A 120 -8.99 14.37 -20.85
N ALA A 121 -9.60 14.52 -22.04
CA ALA A 121 -9.76 13.42 -22.99
C ALA A 121 -8.41 12.81 -23.40
N LYS A 122 -7.37 13.66 -23.58
CA LYS A 122 -6.01 13.18 -23.88
C LYS A 122 -5.47 12.30 -22.77
N GLN A 123 -5.53 12.74 -21.52
CA GLN A 123 -5.03 11.95 -20.37
C GLN A 123 -5.74 10.60 -20.24
N LYS A 124 -7.05 10.55 -20.50
CA LYS A 124 -7.84 9.31 -20.50
C LYS A 124 -7.41 8.37 -21.63
N ALA A 125 -7.17 8.92 -22.82
CA ALA A 125 -6.67 8.16 -23.96
C ALA A 125 -5.23 7.63 -23.69
N ASP A 126 -4.37 8.45 -23.09
CA ASP A 126 -3.02 8.08 -22.71
C ASP A 126 -3.03 6.94 -21.67
N TYR A 127 -3.92 7.02 -20.67
CA TYR A 127 -4.13 5.94 -19.70
C TYR A 127 -4.47 4.62 -20.39
N THR A 128 -5.49 4.63 -21.25
CA THR A 128 -5.90 3.42 -21.98
C THR A 128 -4.77 2.87 -22.85
N LYS A 129 -4.05 3.76 -23.55
CA LYS A 129 -2.91 3.34 -24.39
C LYS A 129 -1.79 2.71 -23.57
N ILE A 130 -1.44 3.28 -22.40
CA ILE A 130 -0.36 2.77 -21.55
C ILE A 130 -0.76 1.43 -20.92
N TYR A 131 -1.88 1.40 -20.19
CA TYR A 131 -2.20 0.29 -19.27
C TYR A 131 -3.08 -0.80 -19.88
N GLU A 132 -3.78 -0.52 -20.99
CA GLU A 132 -4.63 -1.50 -21.63
C GLU A 132 -4.12 -1.92 -23.03
N TYR A 133 -3.04 -1.28 -23.52
CA TYR A 133 -2.44 -1.67 -24.81
C TYR A 133 -0.94 -1.89 -24.76
N ILE A 134 -0.12 -0.90 -24.37
CA ILE A 134 1.36 -0.99 -24.43
C ILE A 134 1.87 -2.04 -23.46
N ILE A 135 1.61 -1.86 -22.16
CA ILE A 135 2.15 -2.75 -21.12
C ILE A 135 1.63 -4.18 -21.27
N PRO A 136 0.31 -4.45 -21.41
CA PRO A 136 -0.16 -5.82 -21.56
C PRO A 136 0.35 -6.50 -22.83
N LYS A 137 0.56 -5.77 -23.92
CA LYS A 137 1.19 -6.32 -25.14
C LYS A 137 2.61 -6.78 -24.88
N ILE A 138 3.39 -6.01 -24.11
CA ILE A 138 4.75 -6.37 -23.72
C ILE A 138 4.73 -7.56 -22.76
N CYS A 139 3.90 -7.54 -21.73
CA CYS A 139 3.75 -8.67 -20.81
C CYS A 139 3.41 -9.95 -21.57
N LYS A 140 2.46 -9.90 -22.50
CA LYS A 140 2.08 -11.06 -23.32
C LYS A 140 3.22 -11.59 -24.18
N ALA A 141 4.10 -10.71 -24.66
CA ALA A 141 5.25 -11.08 -25.49
C ALA A 141 6.43 -11.62 -24.67
N GLU A 142 6.70 -11.01 -23.54
CA GLU A 142 7.89 -11.30 -22.72
C GLU A 142 7.62 -12.31 -21.60
N ASP A 143 6.40 -12.35 -21.07
CA ASP A 143 5.98 -13.22 -19.96
C ASP A 143 4.51 -13.68 -20.14
N PRO A 144 4.24 -14.56 -21.11
CA PRO A 144 2.89 -15.01 -21.41
C PRO A 144 2.26 -15.88 -20.32
N ALA A 145 3.04 -16.34 -19.34
CA ALA A 145 2.57 -17.21 -18.26
C ALA A 145 1.99 -16.45 -17.07
N THR A 146 2.50 -15.24 -16.79
CA THR A 146 2.06 -14.44 -15.64
C THR A 146 0.87 -13.56 -16.02
N PHE A 147 -0.14 -13.56 -15.16
CA PHE A 147 -1.35 -12.78 -15.33
C PHE A 147 -1.06 -11.27 -15.26
N TYR A 148 -1.64 -10.50 -16.18
CA TYR A 148 -1.60 -9.04 -16.16
C TYR A 148 -2.94 -8.46 -15.72
N TRP A 149 -2.90 -7.50 -14.79
CA TRP A 149 -4.04 -6.75 -14.27
C TRP A 149 -3.88 -5.26 -14.57
N PRO A 150 -4.87 -4.56 -15.18
CA PRO A 150 -4.62 -3.21 -15.73
C PRO A 150 -4.44 -2.13 -14.66
N SER A 151 -5.14 -2.22 -13.55
CA SER A 151 -5.10 -1.25 -12.45
C SER A 151 -5.49 -1.92 -11.13
N SER A 152 -5.10 -1.38 -10.02
CA SER A 152 -5.59 -1.76 -8.69
C SER A 152 -6.12 -0.52 -7.96
N PRO A 153 -7.44 -0.44 -7.62
CA PRO A 153 -8.45 -1.45 -7.93
C PRO A 153 -8.93 -1.38 -9.38
N SER A 154 -9.52 -2.49 -9.84
CA SER A 154 -10.16 -2.58 -11.15
C SER A 154 -11.21 -3.69 -11.18
N SER A 155 -12.14 -3.62 -12.13
CA SER A 155 -13.06 -4.71 -12.45
C SER A 155 -12.71 -5.40 -13.78
N GLY A 156 -11.50 -5.15 -14.31
CA GLY A 156 -10.99 -5.74 -15.55
C GLY A 156 -10.55 -4.72 -16.60
N GLY A 157 -10.54 -3.43 -16.26
CA GLY A 157 -10.13 -2.34 -17.15
C GLY A 157 -11.28 -1.69 -17.91
N SER A 158 -10.93 -0.84 -18.86
CA SER A 158 -11.86 -0.12 -19.74
C SER A 158 -12.83 0.81 -18.99
N TYR A 159 -12.45 1.25 -17.80
CA TYR A 159 -13.29 2.07 -16.92
C TYR A 159 -14.64 1.44 -16.53
N ASP A 160 -14.74 0.11 -16.58
CA ASP A 160 -15.97 -0.62 -16.26
C ASP A 160 -16.10 -0.83 -14.76
N ASN A 161 -16.66 0.16 -14.08
CA ASN A 161 -16.98 0.15 -12.64
C ASN A 161 -15.88 -0.47 -11.76
N PRO A 162 -14.71 0.18 -11.61
CA PRO A 162 -13.58 -0.35 -10.82
C PRO A 162 -13.87 -0.46 -9.31
N TRP A 163 -15.05 -0.07 -8.86
CA TRP A 163 -15.54 -0.24 -7.48
C TRP A 163 -16.51 -1.42 -7.32
N ASP A 164 -16.66 -2.29 -8.34
CA ASP A 164 -17.60 -3.40 -8.29
C ASP A 164 -17.19 -4.44 -7.23
N GLU A 165 -18.02 -4.59 -6.21
CA GLU A 165 -17.80 -5.55 -5.12
C GLU A 165 -17.71 -7.00 -5.62
N ALA A 166 -18.34 -7.31 -6.74
CA ALA A 166 -18.47 -8.68 -7.28
C ALA A 166 -17.37 -9.07 -8.26
N ARG A 167 -16.53 -8.13 -8.71
CA ARG A 167 -15.50 -8.36 -9.73
C ARG A 167 -14.16 -7.77 -9.31
N GLY A 168 -13.08 -8.37 -9.78
CA GLY A 168 -11.73 -7.86 -9.62
C GLY A 168 -11.29 -7.69 -8.18
N ASP A 169 -10.63 -6.58 -7.92
CA ASP A 169 -10.09 -6.22 -6.61
C ASP A 169 -10.64 -4.87 -6.13
N ALA A 170 -10.50 -4.61 -4.84
CA ALA A 170 -11.03 -3.40 -4.20
C ALA A 170 -9.99 -2.73 -3.30
N HIS A 171 -9.99 -1.40 -3.28
CA HIS A 171 -9.39 -0.59 -2.22
C HIS A 171 -10.51 -0.07 -1.31
N TYR A 172 -10.41 -0.32 0.00
CA TYR A 172 -11.44 0.11 0.93
C TYR A 172 -10.87 1.00 2.04
N TRP A 173 -11.14 2.28 1.93
CA TRP A 173 -10.60 3.30 2.81
C TRP A 173 -11.64 4.03 3.68
N ASP A 174 -12.90 3.64 3.62
CA ASP A 174 -13.96 4.30 4.39
C ASP A 174 -13.76 4.18 5.90
N VAL A 175 -13.19 3.07 6.38
CA VAL A 175 -12.88 2.91 7.79
C VAL A 175 -11.79 3.88 8.27
N TRP A 176 -10.84 4.26 7.40
CA TRP A 176 -9.81 5.24 7.75
C TRP A 176 -10.09 6.64 7.18
N HIS A 177 -10.10 6.77 5.86
CA HIS A 177 -10.30 8.07 5.21
C HIS A 177 -11.73 8.58 5.33
N GLY A 178 -12.71 7.70 5.24
CA GLY A 178 -14.14 8.02 5.41
C GLY A 178 -14.61 8.07 6.85
N GLU A 179 -13.73 7.79 7.82
CA GLU A 179 -14.01 7.83 9.26
C GLU A 179 -15.21 6.96 9.70
N LYS A 180 -15.50 5.90 8.95
CA LYS A 180 -16.54 4.92 9.27
C LYS A 180 -16.11 4.00 10.43
N PRO A 181 -17.05 3.49 11.23
CA PRO A 181 -16.73 2.54 12.29
C PRO A 181 -16.18 1.23 11.75
N PHE A 182 -15.41 0.47 12.56
CA PHE A 182 -14.82 -0.82 12.15
C PHE A 182 -15.86 -1.83 11.67
N THR A 183 -17.10 -1.76 12.18
CA THR A 183 -18.22 -2.59 11.74
C THR A 183 -18.58 -2.40 10.27
N ASP A 184 -18.13 -1.30 9.65
CA ASP A 184 -18.43 -0.99 8.26
C ASP A 184 -17.81 -2.00 7.29
N TYR A 185 -16.68 -2.62 7.67
CA TYR A 185 -16.09 -3.73 6.89
C TYR A 185 -17.11 -4.86 6.62
N ARG A 186 -18.05 -5.09 7.53
CA ARG A 186 -19.03 -6.19 7.42
C ARG A 186 -20.12 -5.96 6.38
N LYS A 187 -20.21 -4.76 5.81
CA LYS A 187 -21.17 -4.43 4.76
C LYS A 187 -20.76 -4.97 3.40
N TYR A 188 -19.48 -5.29 3.21
CA TYR A 188 -18.88 -5.60 1.92
C TYR A 188 -18.38 -7.03 1.84
N HIS A 189 -18.48 -7.62 0.64
CA HIS A 189 -18.04 -8.98 0.35
C HIS A 189 -17.18 -9.00 -0.92
N PHE A 190 -16.08 -8.24 -0.90
CA PHE A 190 -15.14 -8.13 -2.03
C PHE A 190 -14.63 -9.48 -2.51
N ARG A 191 -14.26 -9.58 -3.79
CA ARG A 191 -13.59 -10.75 -4.37
C ARG A 191 -12.12 -10.82 -3.93
N TYR A 192 -11.47 -9.66 -3.87
CA TYR A 192 -10.13 -9.48 -3.37
C TYR A 192 -10.00 -8.06 -2.80
N LEU A 193 -9.56 -7.92 -1.58
CA LEU A 193 -9.30 -6.61 -0.98
C LEU A 193 -7.80 -6.33 -1.07
N SER A 194 -7.41 -5.60 -2.11
CA SER A 194 -6.00 -5.35 -2.45
C SER A 194 -5.39 -4.20 -1.68
N GLU A 195 -6.21 -3.34 -1.04
CA GLU A 195 -5.70 -2.29 -0.18
C GLU A 195 -6.73 -1.83 0.86
N PHE A 196 -6.34 -1.83 2.12
CA PHE A 196 -7.03 -1.19 3.24
C PHE A 196 -6.04 -1.01 4.39
N GLY A 197 -6.30 -0.07 5.29
CA GLY A 197 -5.34 0.18 6.36
C GLY A 197 -5.88 1.09 7.45
N PHE A 198 -5.12 1.20 8.52
CA PHE A 198 -5.40 2.07 9.66
C PHE A 198 -4.09 2.57 10.25
N GLN A 199 -4.01 3.84 10.68
CA GLN A 199 -2.77 4.39 11.22
C GLN A 199 -2.64 4.21 12.72
N SER A 200 -1.39 4.16 13.17
CA SER A 200 -1.01 4.34 14.57
C SER A 200 0.29 5.12 14.71
N PHE A 201 0.56 5.62 15.89
CA PHE A 201 1.88 6.13 16.23
C PHE A 201 2.88 4.97 16.37
N PRO A 202 4.17 5.19 16.07
CA PRO A 202 5.22 4.23 16.39
C PRO A 202 5.45 4.15 17.92
N SER A 203 6.30 3.22 18.36
CA SER A 203 6.62 3.09 19.77
C SER A 203 7.28 4.37 20.33
N LEU A 204 7.18 4.56 21.64
CA LEU A 204 7.84 5.70 22.34
C LEU A 204 9.34 5.77 21.99
N LYS A 205 10.02 4.61 21.98
CA LYS A 205 11.45 4.54 21.61
C LYS A 205 11.74 5.06 20.21
N THR A 206 10.80 4.93 19.27
CA THR A 206 10.91 5.48 17.92
C THR A 206 10.63 6.98 17.93
N VAL A 207 9.63 7.43 18.69
CA VAL A 207 9.32 8.86 18.84
C VAL A 207 10.48 9.61 19.48
N GLU A 208 11.14 9.03 20.49
CA GLU A 208 12.32 9.58 21.14
C GLU A 208 13.50 9.82 20.20
N SER A 209 13.57 9.12 19.07
CA SER A 209 14.64 9.32 18.09
C SER A 209 14.54 10.62 17.29
N PHE A 210 13.42 11.32 17.35
CA PHE A 210 13.19 12.55 16.58
C PHE A 210 12.52 13.67 17.40
N THR A 211 12.28 13.45 18.70
CA THR A 211 11.66 14.46 19.58
C THR A 211 12.52 14.74 20.82
N LEU A 212 12.51 15.98 21.26
CA LEU A 212 12.93 16.35 22.62
C LEU A 212 11.79 16.03 23.61
N PRO A 213 12.07 15.89 24.94
CA PRO A 213 11.04 15.59 25.95
C PRO A 213 9.84 16.53 25.91
N GLU A 214 10.07 17.84 25.75
CA GLU A 214 9.03 18.88 25.67
C GLU A 214 8.17 18.81 24.39
N GLU A 215 8.67 18.15 23.36
CA GLU A 215 7.95 17.96 22.08
C GLU A 215 7.09 16.70 22.06
N ARG A 216 7.13 15.88 23.10
CA ARG A 216 6.37 14.62 23.21
C ARG A 216 4.89 14.87 23.50
N ASN A 217 4.27 15.53 22.54
CA ASN A 217 2.86 15.85 22.49
C ASN A 217 2.41 15.69 21.02
N ILE A 218 1.32 14.96 20.77
CA ILE A 218 0.85 14.68 19.40
C ILE A 218 0.49 15.95 18.61
N PHE A 219 0.30 17.09 19.28
CA PHE A 219 0.03 18.38 18.66
C PHE A 219 1.29 19.23 18.51
N SER A 220 2.46 18.75 18.95
CA SER A 220 3.71 19.46 18.73
C SER A 220 4.05 19.50 17.24
N ARG A 221 4.73 20.58 16.81
CA ARG A 221 5.11 20.76 15.42
C ARG A 221 5.93 19.58 14.87
N VAL A 222 6.83 19.01 15.67
CA VAL A 222 7.65 17.87 15.26
C VAL A 222 6.79 16.63 15.06
N MET A 223 5.84 16.34 15.95
CA MET A 223 4.94 15.21 15.81
C MET A 223 4.00 15.35 14.59
N GLU A 224 3.52 16.58 14.31
CA GLU A 224 2.75 16.85 13.08
C GLU A 224 3.59 16.71 11.80
N MET A 225 4.88 17.10 11.84
CA MET A 225 5.80 16.91 10.72
C MET A 225 6.09 15.43 10.47
N HIS A 226 6.07 14.59 11.50
CA HIS A 226 6.17 13.14 11.45
C HIS A 226 4.80 12.44 11.26
N GLN A 227 3.84 13.17 10.67
CA GLN A 227 2.54 12.69 10.20
C GLN A 227 2.31 13.24 8.79
N ARG A 228 2.07 12.36 7.80
CA ARG A 228 1.94 12.76 6.40
C ARG A 228 0.51 12.63 5.84
N ASN A 229 -0.39 12.14 6.65
CA ASN A 229 -1.81 12.12 6.29
C ASN A 229 -2.52 13.29 6.98
N THR A 230 -3.17 14.13 6.21
CA THR A 230 -3.85 15.35 6.71
C THR A 230 -4.89 14.98 7.79
N ALA A 231 -4.89 15.73 8.90
CA ALA A 231 -5.76 15.55 10.06
C ALA A 231 -5.68 14.16 10.75
N ALA A 232 -4.68 13.34 10.44
CA ALA A 232 -4.64 11.96 10.91
C ALA A 232 -4.42 11.82 12.42
N ASN A 233 -3.68 12.73 13.06
CA ASN A 233 -3.58 12.74 14.53
C ASN A 233 -4.97 12.91 15.17
N GLY A 234 -5.80 13.80 14.62
CA GLY A 234 -7.18 13.97 15.06
C GLY A 234 -8.06 12.75 14.79
N LYS A 235 -7.87 12.07 13.63
CA LYS A 235 -8.59 10.82 13.30
C LYS A 235 -8.27 9.71 14.31
N ILE A 236 -7.00 9.52 14.65
CA ILE A 236 -6.59 8.55 15.68
C ILE A 236 -7.31 8.85 17.00
N LEU A 237 -7.33 10.12 17.44
CA LEU A 237 -8.04 10.52 18.67
C LEU A 237 -9.54 10.28 18.59
N LYS A 238 -10.17 10.57 17.45
CA LYS A 238 -11.59 10.32 17.23
C LYS A 238 -11.94 8.84 17.41
N TYR A 239 -11.19 7.96 16.76
CA TYR A 239 -11.41 6.52 16.90
C TYR A 239 -11.07 6.02 18.31
N LEU A 240 -10.01 6.56 18.95
CA LEU A 240 -9.67 6.24 20.33
C LEU A 240 -10.81 6.56 21.28
N SER A 241 -11.37 7.77 21.19
CA SER A 241 -12.48 8.20 22.06
C SER A 241 -13.76 7.40 21.88
N ALA A 242 -13.96 6.83 20.69
CA ALA A 242 -15.11 5.98 20.39
C ALA A 242 -14.91 4.51 20.82
N THR A 243 -13.66 4.08 21.06
CA THR A 243 -13.33 2.66 21.24
C THR A 243 -12.78 2.35 22.64
N TYR A 244 -11.95 3.24 23.19
CA TYR A 244 -11.24 3.05 24.45
C TYR A 244 -11.46 4.22 25.42
N LEU A 245 -11.12 4.01 26.68
CA LEU A 245 -10.95 5.09 27.65
C LEU A 245 -9.75 5.96 27.25
N TYR A 246 -9.80 7.24 27.60
CA TYR A 246 -8.69 8.15 27.30
C TYR A 246 -7.38 7.68 27.96
N PRO A 247 -6.30 7.64 27.20
CA PRO A 247 -4.98 7.32 27.71
C PRO A 247 -4.54 8.36 28.77
N LYS A 248 -3.92 7.89 29.85
CA LYS A 248 -3.53 8.74 30.98
C LYS A 248 -2.32 9.67 30.71
N ASP A 249 -1.49 9.32 29.72
CA ASP A 249 -0.30 10.07 29.33
C ASP A 249 0.10 9.79 27.87
N PHE A 250 1.14 10.46 27.41
CA PHE A 250 1.62 10.34 26.02
C PHE A 250 2.06 8.92 25.65
N ALA A 251 2.80 8.23 26.53
CA ALA A 251 3.25 6.86 26.24
C ALA A 251 2.08 5.89 26.09
N HIS A 252 1.07 6.01 26.96
CA HIS A 252 -0.16 5.21 26.85
C HIS A 252 -1.00 5.59 25.63
N LEU A 253 -0.95 6.84 25.16
CA LEU A 253 -1.60 7.24 23.92
C LEU A 253 -0.96 6.54 22.71
N LEU A 254 0.36 6.52 22.64
CA LEU A 254 1.06 5.81 21.55
C LEU A 254 0.72 4.32 21.55
N TYR A 255 0.75 3.70 22.73
CA TYR A 255 0.40 2.27 22.90
C TYR A 255 -1.07 2.01 22.52
N ALA A 256 -1.99 2.78 23.03
CA ALA A 256 -3.43 2.62 22.73
C ALA A 256 -3.73 2.81 21.24
N SER A 257 -2.99 3.71 20.55
CA SER A 257 -3.14 3.88 19.11
C SER A 257 -2.73 2.64 18.32
N GLN A 258 -1.73 1.91 18.79
CA GLN A 258 -1.30 0.65 18.16
C GLN A 258 -2.32 -0.48 18.40
N LEU A 259 -2.92 -0.57 19.58
CA LEU A 259 -4.02 -1.50 19.85
C LEU A 259 -5.23 -1.19 18.96
N LEU A 260 -5.55 0.09 18.83
CA LEU A 260 -6.63 0.57 17.96
C LEU A 260 -6.40 0.17 16.49
N GLN A 261 -5.19 0.33 15.99
CA GLN A 261 -4.80 -0.13 14.64
C GLN A 261 -4.98 -1.64 14.51
N ALA A 262 -4.50 -2.40 15.50
CA ALA A 262 -4.62 -3.86 15.51
C ALA A 262 -6.08 -4.31 15.50
N ASP A 263 -6.94 -3.70 16.32
CA ASP A 263 -8.36 -4.01 16.37
C ASP A 263 -9.07 -3.67 15.05
N ALA A 264 -8.78 -2.52 14.47
CA ALA A 264 -9.37 -2.11 13.20
C ALA A 264 -9.04 -3.11 12.07
N ILE A 265 -7.77 -3.46 11.93
CA ILE A 265 -7.31 -4.38 10.87
C ILE A 265 -7.79 -5.81 11.14
N ARG A 266 -7.72 -6.28 12.39
CA ARG A 266 -8.27 -7.58 12.80
C ARG A 266 -9.74 -7.71 12.41
N TYR A 267 -10.53 -6.68 12.66
CA TYR A 267 -11.96 -6.67 12.34
C TYR A 267 -12.22 -6.89 10.84
N GLY A 268 -11.44 -6.24 9.98
CA GLY A 268 -11.48 -6.43 8.53
C GLY A 268 -10.98 -7.82 8.11
N VAL A 269 -9.77 -8.21 8.53
CA VAL A 269 -9.15 -9.50 8.16
C VAL A 269 -10.02 -10.67 8.55
N GLU A 270 -10.54 -10.69 9.80
CA GLU A 270 -11.42 -11.76 10.26
C GLU A 270 -12.71 -11.84 9.46
N HIS A 271 -13.30 -10.68 9.10
CA HIS A 271 -14.49 -10.66 8.26
C HIS A 271 -14.21 -11.28 6.89
N PHE A 272 -13.20 -10.81 6.17
CA PHE A 272 -12.88 -11.30 4.82
C PHE A 272 -12.45 -12.77 4.82
N ARG A 273 -11.75 -13.24 5.86
CA ARG A 273 -11.40 -14.66 6.02
C ARG A 273 -12.59 -15.57 6.25
N ARG A 274 -13.65 -15.10 6.94
CA ARG A 274 -14.90 -15.88 7.08
C ARG A 274 -15.57 -16.14 5.74
N TYR A 275 -15.36 -15.25 4.77
CA TYR A 275 -15.89 -15.35 3.42
C TYR A 275 -14.89 -15.94 2.42
N ARG A 276 -13.93 -16.73 2.91
CA ARG A 276 -13.00 -17.47 2.05
C ARG A 276 -13.77 -18.31 1.04
N GLY A 277 -13.37 -18.25 -0.26
CA GLY A 277 -14.10 -18.82 -1.38
C GLY A 277 -14.82 -17.74 -2.20
N ARG A 278 -15.32 -16.68 -1.55
CA ARG A 278 -15.69 -15.44 -2.21
C ARG A 278 -14.55 -14.43 -2.16
N CYS A 279 -14.11 -14.07 -0.97
CA CYS A 279 -12.91 -13.22 -0.81
C CYS A 279 -11.66 -14.10 -0.77
N MET A 280 -10.80 -13.95 -1.77
CA MET A 280 -9.62 -14.81 -1.97
C MET A 280 -8.33 -14.15 -1.46
N GLY A 281 -8.36 -12.89 -1.02
CA GLY A 281 -7.21 -12.22 -0.43
C GLY A 281 -7.57 -10.89 0.24
N ALA A 282 -6.72 -10.50 1.20
CA ALA A 282 -6.78 -9.20 1.84
C ALA A 282 -5.33 -8.72 2.08
N VAL A 283 -4.96 -7.59 1.48
CA VAL A 283 -3.63 -6.99 1.57
C VAL A 283 -3.71 -5.71 2.39
N VAL A 284 -2.96 -5.69 3.48
CA VAL A 284 -2.97 -4.56 4.41
C VAL A 284 -1.96 -3.50 3.96
N TRP A 285 -2.41 -2.27 3.86
CA TRP A 285 -1.56 -1.11 3.73
C TRP A 285 -1.16 -0.62 5.12
N GLN A 286 0.11 -0.73 5.57
CA GLN A 286 1.28 -1.23 4.87
C GLN A 286 2.18 -2.04 5.82
N LEU A 287 3.19 -2.74 5.28
CA LEU A 287 4.07 -3.57 6.11
C LEU A 287 5.03 -2.73 6.96
N ASN A 288 5.78 -1.81 6.33
CA ASN A 288 6.89 -1.08 6.98
C ASN A 288 6.98 0.38 6.58
N ASP A 289 7.75 1.13 7.37
CA ASP A 289 8.07 2.54 7.13
C ASP A 289 9.45 2.74 6.52
N ILE A 290 9.61 3.84 5.76
CA ILE A 290 10.87 4.29 5.18
C ILE A 290 11.58 5.38 6.01
N TRP A 291 10.90 5.94 7.00
CA TRP A 291 11.41 6.92 7.96
C TRP A 291 10.58 6.88 9.24
N PRO A 292 11.07 7.43 10.38
CA PRO A 292 10.30 7.44 11.63
C PRO A 292 9.05 8.32 11.49
N VAL A 293 7.87 7.73 11.59
CA VAL A 293 6.60 8.42 11.28
C VAL A 293 5.40 7.73 11.92
N ALA A 294 4.32 8.48 12.17
CA ALA A 294 3.00 7.90 12.38
C ALA A 294 2.44 7.44 11.03
N SER A 295 2.02 6.20 10.91
CA SER A 295 1.66 5.59 9.63
C SER A 295 0.76 4.37 9.76
N TRP A 296 0.40 3.80 8.62
CA TRP A 296 -0.32 2.53 8.50
C TRP A 296 0.57 1.30 8.71
N ALA A 297 1.89 1.47 8.79
CA ALA A 297 2.82 0.36 8.89
C ALA A 297 2.59 -0.50 10.14
N SER A 298 2.74 -1.83 9.98
CA SER A 298 2.75 -2.77 11.10
C SER A 298 4.13 -2.92 11.75
N ILE A 299 5.20 -2.60 10.99
CA ILE A 299 6.59 -2.58 11.45
C ILE A 299 7.12 -1.17 11.26
N ASP A 300 7.64 -0.54 12.31
CA ASP A 300 8.17 0.81 12.24
C ASP A 300 9.50 0.90 11.49
N TYR A 301 9.97 2.13 11.24
CA TYR A 301 11.22 2.40 10.53
C TYR A 301 12.44 1.65 11.07
N TYR A 302 12.51 1.42 12.38
CA TYR A 302 13.62 0.71 13.01
C TYR A 302 13.45 -0.82 13.06
N GLY A 303 12.39 -1.33 12.43
CA GLY A 303 12.06 -2.75 12.42
C GLY A 303 11.43 -3.26 13.72
N ARG A 304 10.82 -2.36 14.51
CA ARG A 304 10.04 -2.71 15.71
C ARG A 304 8.61 -3.03 15.31
N TRP A 305 8.11 -4.12 15.81
CA TRP A 305 6.72 -4.51 15.58
C TRP A 305 5.79 -3.61 16.36
N LYS A 306 4.74 -3.13 15.70
CA LYS A 306 3.59 -2.53 16.36
C LYS A 306 2.61 -3.64 16.77
N ALA A 307 1.61 -3.30 17.58
CA ALA A 307 0.63 -4.27 18.05
C ALA A 307 -0.14 -5.00 16.93
N LEU A 308 -0.22 -4.41 15.74
CA LEU A 308 -0.83 -5.04 14.57
C LEU A 308 -0.03 -6.24 14.07
N HIS A 309 1.33 -6.17 14.12
CA HIS A 309 2.20 -7.22 13.60
C HIS A 309 2.26 -8.41 14.53
#